data_94db7387b16db56ec5a047fa9b3b5834
#
_entry.id   94db7387b16db56ec5a047fa9b3b5834
#
_cell.length_a   1.000
_cell.length_b   1.000
_cell.length_c   1.000
_cell.angle_alpha   90.00
_cell.angle_beta   90.00
_cell.angle_gamma   90.00
#
_symmetry.space_group_name_H-M   'P 1'
#
loop_
_entity.id
_entity.type
_entity.pdbx_description
1 polymer ?
#
loop_
_entity_poly.entity_id
_entity_poly.type
_entity_poly.pdbx_seq_one_letter_code
_entity_poly.pdbx_strand_id
1 'polypeptide(L)'
;MTDFAFLRDTVGAGPAGTAGSTPQHATAVLAEADRLMTVCNSCRYCEGLCAVFPAMTRRLEFPKADTHYLANLCHQCSACFQACQYASPHEFAVNLPQALARVRMKTYAEYAWPAPLGRLYERNGLTVALA
;
A
#
# COMPACT_ATOMS: atom_id res chain seq x y z
N MET A 1 -10.26 -18.79 -16.44
CA MET A 1 -10.53 -19.07 -15.01
C MET A 1 -9.45 -18.33 -14.26
N THR A 2 -9.75 -17.11 -13.82
CA THR A 2 -8.82 -16.23 -13.13
C THR A 2 -8.88 -16.54 -11.65
N ASP A 3 -7.76 -17.03 -11.14
CA ASP A 3 -7.61 -17.45 -9.75
C ASP A 3 -7.60 -16.22 -8.83
N PHE A 4 -8.70 -15.94 -8.17
CA PHE A 4 -8.85 -14.86 -7.20
C PHE A 4 -8.18 -15.17 -5.83
N ALA A 5 -7.46 -16.28 -5.71
CA ALA A 5 -6.74 -16.65 -4.49
C ALA A 5 -5.73 -15.57 -4.07
N PHE A 6 -5.12 -14.86 -5.02
CA PHE A 6 -4.20 -13.75 -4.77
C PHE A 6 -4.81 -12.61 -3.93
N LEU A 7 -6.11 -12.33 -4.10
CA LEU A 7 -6.78 -11.27 -3.33
C LEU A 7 -7.08 -11.69 -1.87
N ARG A 8 -7.16 -12.98 -1.59
CA ARG A 8 -7.40 -13.48 -0.23
C ARG A 8 -6.19 -13.31 0.67
N ASP A 9 -4.99 -13.50 0.15
CA ASP A 9 -3.74 -13.35 0.92
C ASP A 9 -3.34 -11.87 1.08
N THR A 10 -3.88 -10.98 0.23
CA THR A 10 -3.63 -9.54 0.34
C THR A 10 -4.53 -8.83 1.35
N VAL A 11 -5.72 -9.39 1.60
CA VAL A 11 -6.60 -8.96 2.68
C VAL A 11 -6.38 -9.94 3.83
N GLY A 12 -5.34 -9.72 4.62
CA GLY A 12 -5.01 -10.59 5.74
C GLY A 12 -6.27 -10.99 6.49
N ALA A 13 -6.63 -12.28 6.41
CA ALA A 13 -7.62 -12.89 7.26
C ALA A 13 -7.06 -12.91 8.69
N GLY A 14 -7.05 -11.72 9.31
CA GLY A 14 -7.00 -11.61 10.76
C GLY A 14 -8.34 -12.10 11.29
N PRO A 15 -8.39 -12.74 12.46
CA PRO A 15 -9.64 -13.20 13.07
C PRO A 15 -10.62 -12.03 13.13
N ALA A 16 -11.88 -12.30 12.78
CA ALA A 16 -12.98 -11.37 12.92
C ALA A 16 -13.04 -10.91 14.39
N GLY A 17 -12.47 -9.76 14.68
CA GLY A 17 -12.38 -9.25 16.03
C GLY A 17 -11.82 -7.84 16.03
N THR A 18 -12.71 -6.90 16.33
CA THR A 18 -12.48 -5.53 16.79
C THR A 18 -11.78 -4.57 15.82
N ALA A 19 -12.59 -3.68 15.27
CA ALA A 19 -12.20 -2.42 14.66
C ALA A 19 -11.41 -1.56 15.65
N GLY A 20 -10.11 -1.70 15.62
CA GLY A 20 -9.12 -0.92 16.30
C GLY A 20 -7.81 -1.12 15.57
N SER A 21 -7.54 -0.29 14.55
CA SER A 21 -6.21 -0.23 13.99
C SER A 21 -5.28 0.24 15.09
N THR A 22 -4.61 -0.68 15.77
CA THR A 22 -3.62 -0.34 16.79
C THR A 22 -2.55 0.56 16.15
N PRO A 23 -2.06 1.58 16.87
CA PRO A 23 -0.96 2.45 16.38
C PRO A 23 0.23 1.68 15.84
N GLN A 24 0.51 0.51 16.41
CA GLN A 24 1.59 -0.40 15.99
C GLN A 24 1.42 -0.94 14.57
N HIS A 25 0.20 -1.29 14.15
CA HIS A 25 -0.04 -1.80 12.79
C HIS A 25 0.10 -0.70 11.74
N ALA A 26 -0.36 0.50 12.03
CA ALA A 26 -0.16 1.65 11.15
C ALA A 26 1.34 1.95 10.98
N THR A 27 2.11 1.89 12.05
CA THR A 27 3.57 2.08 12.03
C THR A 27 4.28 0.99 11.24
N ALA A 28 3.88 -0.28 11.36
CA ALA A 28 4.46 -1.40 10.62
C ALA A 28 4.23 -1.27 9.10
N VAL A 29 3.03 -0.83 8.68
CA VAL A 29 2.72 -0.61 7.25
C VAL A 29 3.58 0.52 6.66
N LEU A 30 3.76 1.60 7.39
CA LEU A 30 4.61 2.72 6.96
C LEU A 30 6.09 2.31 6.93
N ALA A 31 6.57 1.58 7.93
CA ALA A 31 7.94 1.09 7.98
C ALA A 31 8.27 0.14 6.83
N GLU A 32 7.34 -0.75 6.47
CA GLU A 32 7.53 -1.63 5.31
C GLU A 32 7.54 -0.83 4.00
N ALA A 33 6.67 0.14 3.84
CA ALA A 33 6.68 1.01 2.66
C ALA A 33 8.00 1.80 2.55
N ASP A 34 8.49 2.35 3.66
CA ASP A 34 9.76 3.07 3.74
C ASP A 34 10.95 2.16 3.34
N ARG A 35 11.01 0.95 3.90
CA ARG A 35 12.01 -0.05 3.55
C ARG A 35 12.04 -0.34 2.06
N LEU A 36 10.87 -0.61 1.46
CA LEU A 36 10.77 -0.92 0.04
C LEU A 36 11.11 0.27 -0.85
N MET A 37 10.68 1.48 -0.48
CA MET A 37 11.01 2.70 -1.21
C MET A 37 12.50 3.00 -1.17
N THR A 38 13.17 2.73 -0.04
CA THR A 38 14.62 2.86 0.09
C THR A 38 15.36 1.91 -0.86
N VAL A 39 14.95 0.64 -0.96
CA VAL A 39 15.49 -0.32 -1.91
C VAL A 39 15.26 0.14 -3.35
N CYS A 40 14.05 0.60 -3.68
CA CYS A 40 13.72 1.10 -5.02
C CYS A 40 14.53 2.35 -5.37
N ASN A 41 14.76 3.26 -4.42
CA ASN A 41 15.57 4.46 -4.61
C ASN A 41 17.04 4.15 -4.90
N SER A 42 17.56 3.09 -4.31
CA SER A 42 18.92 2.62 -4.57
C SER A 42 19.04 1.95 -5.95
N CYS A 43 18.02 1.18 -6.34
CA CYS A 43 18.02 0.43 -7.59
C CYS A 43 17.69 1.28 -8.84
N ARG A 44 16.68 2.14 -8.78
CA ARG A 44 16.18 3.05 -9.85
C ARG A 44 15.83 2.42 -11.20
N TYR A 45 15.83 1.10 -11.31
CA TYR A 45 15.55 0.40 -12.58
C TYR A 45 14.18 0.79 -13.17
N CYS A 46 13.19 1.04 -12.32
CA CYS A 46 11.82 1.37 -12.71
C CYS A 46 11.56 2.87 -12.92
N GLU A 47 12.59 3.73 -12.93
CA GLU A 47 12.42 5.19 -12.94
C GLU A 47 11.58 5.70 -14.13
N GLY A 48 11.67 5.04 -15.28
CA GLY A 48 10.90 5.39 -16.48
C GLY A 48 9.50 4.79 -16.57
N LEU A 49 9.07 3.94 -15.62
CA LEU A 49 7.80 3.22 -15.76
C LEU A 49 6.58 4.05 -15.36
N CYS A 50 6.68 4.93 -14.36
CA CYS A 50 5.56 5.77 -13.93
C CYS A 50 6.01 6.97 -13.09
N ALA A 51 5.06 7.86 -12.77
CA ALA A 51 5.32 9.10 -12.04
C ALA A 51 5.76 8.90 -10.57
N VAL A 52 5.52 7.73 -9.98
CA VAL A 52 5.91 7.43 -8.58
C VAL A 52 7.42 7.48 -8.42
N PHE A 53 8.17 6.88 -9.34
CA PHE A 53 9.62 6.76 -9.21
C PHE A 53 10.35 8.12 -9.27
N PRO A 54 10.11 9.00 -10.27
CA PRO A 54 10.72 10.33 -10.25
C PRO A 54 10.31 11.19 -9.05
N ALA A 55 9.08 11.00 -8.53
CA ALA A 55 8.66 11.68 -7.31
C ALA A 55 9.37 11.11 -6.07
N MET A 56 9.61 9.80 -6.03
CA MET A 56 10.31 9.10 -4.94
C MET A 56 11.81 9.43 -4.94
N THR A 57 12.48 9.44 -6.09
CA THR A 57 13.93 9.66 -6.21
C THR A 57 14.39 11.06 -5.78
N ARG A 58 13.46 12.01 -5.70
CA ARG A 58 13.72 13.36 -5.16
C ARG A 58 13.81 13.40 -3.64
N ARG A 59 13.52 12.29 -2.95
CA ARG A 59 13.43 12.20 -1.51
C ARG A 59 14.50 11.24 -0.98
N LEU A 60 15.18 11.64 0.08
CA LEU A 60 16.16 10.79 0.78
C LEU A 60 15.51 10.04 1.95
N GLU A 61 14.45 10.62 2.49
CA GLU A 61 13.67 10.08 3.61
C GLU A 61 12.18 10.10 3.23
N PHE A 62 11.41 9.19 3.83
CA PHE A 62 9.98 9.05 3.54
C PHE A 62 9.12 9.28 4.80
N PRO A 63 8.98 10.54 5.24
CA PRO A 63 8.06 10.85 6.32
C PRO A 63 6.63 10.47 5.94
N LYS A 64 5.76 10.31 6.93
CA LYS A 64 4.37 9.86 6.75
C LYS A 64 3.65 10.59 5.62
N ALA A 65 3.78 11.91 5.54
CA ALA A 65 3.10 12.72 4.52
C ALA A 65 3.55 12.38 3.11
N ASP A 66 4.85 12.19 2.89
CA ASP A 66 5.41 11.82 1.59
C ASP A 66 5.04 10.39 1.20
N THR A 67 5.06 9.46 2.17
CA THR A 67 4.61 8.08 1.95
C THR A 67 3.13 8.05 1.57
N HIS A 68 2.27 8.83 2.23
CA HIS A 68 0.87 8.99 1.87
C HIS A 68 0.67 9.59 0.47
N TYR A 69 1.46 10.60 0.12
CA TYR A 69 1.43 11.19 -1.22
C TYR A 69 1.81 10.16 -2.29
N LEU A 70 2.93 9.45 -2.12
CA LEU A 70 3.40 8.43 -3.08
C LEU A 70 2.42 7.26 -3.21
N ALA A 71 1.80 6.85 -2.10
CA ALA A 71 0.78 5.81 -2.11
C ALA A 71 -0.45 6.21 -2.93
N ASN A 72 -0.87 7.48 -2.85
CA ASN A 72 -2.00 7.98 -3.62
C ASN A 72 -1.65 8.31 -5.08
N LEU A 73 -0.39 8.57 -5.38
CA LEU A 73 0.11 8.73 -6.74
C LEU A 73 0.18 7.38 -7.51
N CYS A 74 0.30 6.25 -6.82
CA CYS A 74 0.44 4.93 -7.42
C CYS A 74 -0.87 4.45 -8.06
N HIS A 75 -0.85 4.07 -9.33
CA HIS A 75 -2.03 3.55 -10.06
C HIS A 75 -2.29 2.05 -9.84
N GLN A 76 -1.51 1.37 -9.03
CA GLN A 76 -1.65 -0.08 -8.76
C GLN A 76 -1.61 -0.98 -10.01
N CYS A 77 -0.96 -0.53 -11.09
CA CYS A 77 -0.85 -1.27 -12.35
C CYS A 77 0.09 -2.48 -12.29
N SER A 78 0.87 -2.62 -11.22
CA SER A 78 1.84 -3.71 -10.99
C SER A 78 2.99 -3.84 -12.03
N ALA A 79 3.13 -2.92 -12.98
CA ALA A 79 4.20 -2.97 -13.98
C ALA A 79 5.59 -3.01 -13.33
N CYS A 80 5.83 -2.22 -12.30
CA CYS A 80 7.09 -2.22 -11.55
C CYS A 80 7.35 -3.54 -10.81
N PHE A 81 6.31 -4.25 -10.38
CA PHE A 81 6.46 -5.56 -9.73
C PHE A 81 6.88 -6.63 -10.76
N GLN A 82 6.26 -6.63 -11.93
CA GLN A 82 6.60 -7.57 -13.01
C GLN A 82 8.02 -7.38 -13.54
N ALA A 83 8.52 -6.14 -13.54
CA ALA A 83 9.87 -5.80 -13.99
C ALA A 83 10.94 -5.92 -12.90
N CYS A 84 10.53 -6.17 -11.63
CA CYS A 84 11.42 -6.08 -10.48
C CYS A 84 12.34 -7.30 -10.33
N GLN A 85 13.65 -7.08 -10.40
CA GLN A 85 14.65 -8.12 -10.15
C GLN A 85 14.74 -8.54 -8.68
N TYR A 86 14.21 -7.72 -7.76
CA TYR A 86 14.20 -7.97 -6.31
C TYR A 86 12.84 -8.44 -5.78
N ALA A 87 11.90 -8.75 -6.69
CA ALA A 87 10.65 -9.39 -6.32
C ALA A 87 10.88 -10.82 -5.80
N SER A 88 9.88 -11.37 -5.09
CA SER A 88 9.96 -12.79 -4.67
C SER A 88 10.26 -13.71 -5.88
N PRO A 89 11.19 -14.68 -5.76
CA PRO A 89 11.77 -15.27 -4.54
C PRO A 89 13.05 -14.59 -3.99
N HIS A 90 13.41 -13.41 -4.44
CA HIS A 90 14.57 -12.69 -3.93
C HIS A 90 14.41 -12.38 -2.43
N GLU A 91 15.53 -12.37 -1.66
CA GLU A 91 15.52 -12.11 -0.22
C GLU A 91 14.88 -10.77 0.19
N PHE A 92 14.97 -9.74 -0.66
CA PHE A 92 14.32 -8.45 -0.40
C PHE A 92 12.81 -8.50 -0.59
N ALA A 93 12.30 -9.47 -1.33
CA ALA A 93 10.87 -9.71 -1.56
C ALA A 93 10.09 -8.40 -1.88
N VAL A 94 10.63 -7.58 -2.77
CA VAL A 94 10.08 -6.25 -3.08
C VAL A 94 8.73 -6.37 -3.77
N ASN A 95 7.69 -5.87 -3.10
CA ASN A 95 6.35 -5.69 -3.66
C ASN A 95 5.83 -4.28 -3.35
N LEU A 96 6.37 -3.29 -4.05
CA LEU A 96 6.03 -1.88 -3.85
C LEU A 96 4.54 -1.58 -4.07
N PRO A 97 3.87 -2.08 -5.13
CA PRO A 97 2.44 -1.83 -5.33
C PRO A 97 1.59 -2.28 -4.14
N GLN A 98 1.86 -3.47 -3.61
CA GLN A 98 1.13 -4.00 -2.46
C GLN A 98 1.33 -3.14 -1.20
N ALA A 99 2.57 -2.74 -0.91
CA ALA A 99 2.86 -1.89 0.24
C ALA A 99 2.14 -0.53 0.12
N LEU A 100 2.22 0.10 -1.04
CA LEU A 100 1.53 1.38 -1.28
C LEU A 100 0.01 1.24 -1.25
N ALA A 101 -0.56 0.11 -1.68
CA ALA A 101 -2.00 -0.16 -1.54
C ALA A 101 -2.43 -0.19 -0.07
N ARG A 102 -1.67 -0.86 0.79
CA ARG A 102 -1.92 -0.90 2.23
C ARG A 102 -1.85 0.49 2.89
N VAL A 103 -0.88 1.31 2.49
CA VAL A 103 -0.79 2.70 2.93
C VAL A 103 -2.00 3.50 2.46
N ARG A 104 -2.39 3.37 1.19
CA ARG A 104 -3.54 4.07 0.61
C ARG A 104 -4.84 3.77 1.36
N MET A 105 -5.10 2.53 1.71
CA MET A 105 -6.27 2.17 2.52
C MET A 105 -6.33 2.97 3.83
N LYS A 106 -5.17 3.18 4.46
CA LYS A 106 -5.08 4.00 5.68
C LYS A 106 -5.34 5.47 5.41
N THR A 107 -4.84 6.00 4.28
CA THR A 107 -5.08 7.39 3.92
C THR A 107 -6.56 7.68 3.69
N TYR A 108 -7.31 6.77 3.08
CA TYR A 108 -8.74 6.93 2.89
C TYR A 108 -9.50 7.00 4.20
N ALA A 109 -9.15 6.16 5.17
CA ALA A 109 -9.75 6.23 6.49
C ALA A 109 -9.38 7.50 7.26
N GLU A 110 -8.11 7.94 7.15
CA GLU A 110 -7.57 9.08 7.88
C GLU A 110 -8.09 10.43 7.34
N TYR A 111 -8.19 10.56 6.01
CA TYR A 111 -8.55 11.82 5.35
C TYR A 111 -10.02 11.92 4.93
N ALA A 112 -10.82 10.89 5.17
CA ALA A 112 -12.25 10.94 4.85
C ALA A 112 -12.97 12.02 5.66
N TRP A 113 -13.70 12.86 4.95
CA TRP A 113 -14.55 13.87 5.57
C TRP A 113 -15.97 13.77 5.02
N PRO A 114 -16.98 13.72 5.86
CA PRO A 114 -16.95 13.59 7.32
C PRO A 114 -16.50 12.19 7.79
N ALA A 115 -15.87 12.12 8.97
CA ALA A 115 -15.27 10.91 9.53
C ALA A 115 -16.18 9.66 9.57
N PRO A 116 -17.52 9.75 9.74
CA PRO A 116 -18.40 8.58 9.65
C PRO A 116 -18.34 7.86 8.30
N LEU A 117 -18.13 8.58 7.19
CA LEU A 117 -18.01 7.97 5.85
C LEU A 117 -16.75 7.12 5.72
N GLY A 118 -15.64 7.52 6.35
CA GLY A 118 -14.42 6.70 6.40
C GLY A 118 -14.68 5.34 7.07
N ARG A 119 -15.44 5.33 8.15
CA ARG A 119 -15.82 4.08 8.85
C ARG A 119 -16.78 3.21 8.04
N LEU A 120 -17.69 3.81 7.29
CA LEU A 120 -18.57 3.11 6.34
C LEU A 120 -17.76 2.47 5.20
N TYR A 121 -16.75 3.18 4.70
CA TYR A 121 -15.85 2.66 3.68
C TYR A 121 -15.03 1.45 4.17
N GLU A 122 -14.53 1.48 5.41
CA GLU A 122 -13.83 0.34 6.02
C GLU A 122 -14.74 -0.90 6.16
N ARG A 123 -16.06 -0.69 6.29
CA ARG A 123 -17.07 -1.74 6.42
C ARG A 123 -17.92 -1.90 5.16
N ASN A 124 -17.35 -1.64 3.98
CA ASN A 124 -18.09 -1.62 2.72
C ASN A 124 -18.92 -2.88 2.46
N GLY A 125 -18.41 -4.07 2.79
CA GLY A 125 -19.13 -5.32 2.64
C GLY A 125 -20.43 -5.36 3.45
N LEU A 126 -20.41 -4.90 4.70
CA LEU A 126 -21.60 -4.81 5.53
C LEU A 126 -22.56 -3.73 5.03
N THR A 127 -22.02 -2.58 4.61
CA THR A 127 -22.81 -1.46 4.09
C THR A 127 -23.58 -1.87 2.83
N VAL A 128 -22.93 -2.57 1.91
CA VAL A 128 -23.57 -3.08 0.68
C VAL A 128 -24.60 -4.18 0.99
N ALA A 129 -24.33 -5.02 2.01
CA ALA A 129 -25.26 -6.08 2.40
C ALA A 129 -26.54 -5.55 3.06
N LEU A 130 -26.50 -4.33 3.62
CA LEU A 130 -27.62 -3.69 4.34
C LEU A 130 -28.36 -2.65 3.47
N ALA A 131 -27.83 -2.30 2.28
CA ALA A 131 -28.42 -1.37 1.33
C ALA A 131 -29.35 -2.08 0.36
#